data_e18c679919ff40418ce434cddeabc8af
#
_entry.id   e18c679919ff40418ce434cddeabc8af
#
_cell.length_a   1.000
_cell.length_b   1.000
_cell.length_c   1.000
_cell.angle_alpha   90.00
_cell.angle_beta   90.00
_cell.angle_gamma   90.00
#
_symmetry.space_group_name_H-M   'P 1'
#
loop_
_entity.id
_entity.type
_entity.pdbx_description
1 polymer ?
#
loop_
_entity_poly.entity_id
_entity_poly.type
_entity_poly.pdbx_seq_one_letter_code
_entity_poly.pdbx_strand_id
1 'polypeptide(L)'
;MKKSTSGRFFEDYKVNEEIIHAVPRTITYGDVSLYTAITGSRFPLHSSDAFAKRLGYPKAPVDDILVFHMVFGRTVPDLSLNAIANLGYA
;
A
#
# COMPACT_ATOMS: atom_id res chain seq x y z
N MET A 1 14.27 -12.49 -12.93
CA MET A 1 15.06 -11.53 -12.13
C MET A 1 15.33 -12.08 -10.75
N LYS A 2 16.54 -11.93 -10.27
CA LYS A 2 16.86 -12.33 -8.90
C LYS A 2 16.28 -11.30 -7.92
N LYS A 3 15.52 -11.75 -6.94
CA LYS A 3 14.90 -10.88 -5.94
C LYS A 3 15.92 -10.50 -4.87
N SER A 4 15.93 -9.24 -4.50
CA SER A 4 16.78 -8.73 -3.44
C SER A 4 16.00 -8.67 -2.13
N THR A 5 16.64 -9.00 -1.02
CA THR A 5 16.12 -8.82 0.34
C THR A 5 16.91 -7.80 1.12
N SER A 6 17.95 -7.23 0.53
CA SER A 6 18.88 -6.31 1.19
C SER A 6 18.71 -4.84 0.76
N GLY A 7 17.69 -4.56 -0.04
CA GLY A 7 17.46 -3.22 -0.56
C GLY A 7 18.43 -2.85 -1.68
N ARG A 8 18.42 -1.57 -2.04
CA ARG A 8 19.28 -1.04 -3.11
C ARG A 8 19.78 0.34 -2.74
N PHE A 9 20.91 0.71 -3.30
CA PHE A 9 21.39 2.08 -3.32
C PHE A 9 20.99 2.76 -4.62
N PHE A 10 21.10 4.09 -4.66
CA PHE A 10 20.70 4.87 -5.84
C PHE A 10 21.31 4.35 -7.14
N GLU A 11 22.57 3.95 -7.10
CA GLU A 11 23.32 3.49 -8.27
C GLU A 11 22.82 2.16 -8.84
N ASP A 12 22.05 1.41 -8.03
CA ASP A 12 21.54 0.10 -8.43
C ASP A 12 20.26 0.19 -9.25
N TYR A 13 19.64 1.37 -9.33
CA TYR A 13 18.40 1.55 -10.09
C TYR A 13 18.67 1.87 -11.55
N LYS A 14 17.77 1.37 -12.41
CA LYS A 14 17.76 1.67 -13.83
C LYS A 14 16.39 2.20 -14.22
N VAL A 15 16.36 3.20 -15.11
CA VAL A 15 15.12 3.74 -15.63
C VAL A 15 14.38 2.64 -16.41
N ASN A 16 13.05 2.55 -16.20
CA ASN A 16 12.17 1.55 -16.81
C ASN A 16 12.44 0.11 -16.36
N GLU A 17 13.22 -0.09 -15.31
CA GLU A 17 13.40 -1.41 -14.73
C GLU A 17 12.08 -1.90 -14.11
N GLU A 18 11.75 -3.18 -14.35
CA GLU A 18 10.61 -3.83 -13.73
C GLU A 18 11.09 -4.68 -12.56
N ILE A 19 10.50 -4.47 -11.39
CA ILE A 19 10.84 -5.21 -10.16
C ILE A 19 9.61 -5.99 -9.72
N ILE A 20 9.77 -7.31 -9.63
CA ILE A 20 8.72 -8.22 -9.16
C ILE A 20 9.00 -8.55 -7.69
N HIS A 21 8.10 -8.12 -6.81
CA HIS A 21 8.24 -8.38 -5.38
C HIS A 21 7.98 -9.85 -5.05
N ALA A 22 8.71 -10.36 -4.04
CA ALA A 22 8.72 -11.79 -3.74
C ALA A 22 7.40 -12.31 -3.21
N VAL A 23 6.70 -11.52 -2.40
CA VAL A 23 5.52 -11.97 -1.67
C VAL A 23 4.34 -11.06 -1.97
N PRO A 24 3.33 -11.54 -2.67
CA PRO A 24 2.07 -10.82 -2.82
C PRO A 24 1.27 -10.85 -1.51
N ARG A 25 0.28 -9.97 -1.40
CA ARG A 25 -0.60 -9.94 -0.24
C ARG A 25 -2.03 -9.61 -0.66
N THR A 26 -2.96 -10.34 -0.09
CA THR A 26 -4.40 -10.08 -0.27
C THR A 26 -4.89 -9.15 0.83
N ILE A 27 -5.68 -8.15 0.46
CA ILE A 27 -6.36 -7.28 1.42
C ILE A 27 -7.64 -7.96 1.89
N THR A 28 -7.84 -8.02 3.20
CA THR A 28 -9.01 -8.65 3.81
C THR A 28 -9.85 -7.62 4.57
N TYR A 29 -11.08 -8.00 4.94
CA TYR A 29 -11.91 -7.16 5.81
C TYR A 29 -11.26 -6.94 7.18
N GLY A 30 -10.49 -7.89 7.67
CA GLY A 30 -9.74 -7.74 8.91
C GLY A 30 -8.71 -6.61 8.84
N ASP A 31 -8.02 -6.48 7.71
CA ASP A 31 -7.07 -5.39 7.49
C ASP A 31 -7.78 -4.03 7.55
N VAL A 32 -8.92 -3.92 6.89
CA VAL A 32 -9.70 -2.68 6.85
C VAL A 32 -10.20 -2.31 8.24
N SER A 33 -10.74 -3.28 8.98
CA SER A 33 -11.23 -3.07 10.35
C SER A 33 -10.13 -2.64 11.29
N LEU A 34 -8.97 -3.28 11.23
CA LEU A 34 -7.83 -2.95 12.06
C LEU A 34 -7.29 -1.55 11.73
N TYR A 35 -7.15 -1.24 10.45
CA TYR A 35 -6.69 0.08 10.00
C TYR A 35 -7.62 1.19 10.49
N THR A 36 -8.94 0.99 10.35
CA THR A 36 -9.94 1.94 10.81
C THR A 36 -9.85 2.14 12.32
N ALA A 37 -9.68 1.07 13.09
CA ALA A 37 -9.55 1.14 14.55
C ALA A 37 -8.29 1.90 14.98
N ILE A 38 -7.15 1.65 14.32
CA ILE A 38 -5.87 2.27 14.66
C ILE A 38 -5.85 3.75 14.28
N THR A 39 -6.35 4.10 13.09
CA THR A 39 -6.29 5.47 12.59
C THR A 39 -7.43 6.35 13.07
N GLY A 40 -8.52 5.74 13.55
CA GLY A 40 -9.73 6.48 13.94
C GLY A 40 -10.43 7.12 12.75
N SER A 41 -10.24 6.62 11.55
CA SER A 41 -10.86 7.17 10.35
C SER A 41 -12.38 7.17 10.47
N ARG A 42 -13.01 8.31 10.19
CA ARG A 42 -14.46 8.48 10.29
C ARG A 42 -15.15 8.65 8.95
N PHE A 43 -14.43 8.57 7.86
CA PHE A 43 -15.08 8.71 6.56
C PHE A 43 -15.90 7.46 6.25
N PRO A 44 -17.25 7.58 6.20
CA PRO A 44 -18.12 6.41 6.09
C PRO A 44 -18.04 5.68 4.75
N LEU A 45 -17.40 6.27 3.75
CA LEU A 45 -17.19 5.62 2.45
C LEU A 45 -16.48 4.27 2.61
N HIS A 46 -15.52 4.18 3.52
CA HIS A 46 -14.71 2.98 3.71
C HIS A 46 -15.28 1.99 4.73
N SER A 47 -16.39 2.32 5.38
CA SER A 47 -16.97 1.47 6.43
C SER A 47 -18.47 1.20 6.27
N SER A 48 -19.16 1.92 5.40
CA SER A 48 -20.60 1.77 5.19
C SER A 48 -20.92 1.48 3.75
N ASP A 49 -21.41 0.28 3.47
CA ASP A 49 -21.86 -0.09 2.13
C ASP A 49 -23.04 0.79 1.68
N ALA A 50 -23.94 1.13 2.59
CA ALA A 50 -25.10 1.98 2.28
C ALA A 50 -24.65 3.37 1.84
N PHE A 51 -23.68 3.95 2.55
CA PHE A 51 -23.11 5.25 2.18
C PHE A 51 -22.40 5.17 0.83
N ALA A 52 -21.57 4.14 0.62
CA ALA A 52 -20.82 3.94 -0.61
C ALA A 52 -21.76 3.80 -1.81
N LYS A 53 -22.86 3.06 -1.66
CA LYS A 53 -23.87 2.89 -2.73
C LYS A 53 -24.51 4.21 -3.13
N ARG A 54 -24.77 5.11 -2.18
CA ARG A 54 -25.28 6.45 -2.47
C ARG A 54 -24.31 7.28 -3.30
N LEU A 55 -23.02 7.01 -3.19
CA LEU A 55 -21.98 7.69 -3.96
C LEU A 55 -21.66 7.00 -5.29
N GLY A 56 -22.35 5.89 -5.61
CA GLY A 56 -22.17 5.18 -6.87
C GLY A 56 -21.24 3.98 -6.83
N TYR A 57 -20.76 3.58 -5.65
CA TYR A 57 -19.93 2.40 -5.51
C TYR A 57 -20.80 1.15 -5.24
N PRO A 58 -20.38 -0.04 -5.71
CA PRO A 58 -21.15 -1.26 -5.44
C PRO A 58 -21.11 -1.67 -3.97
N LYS A 59 -20.05 -1.31 -3.25
CA LYS A 59 -19.85 -1.51 -1.81
C LYS A 59 -18.76 -0.58 -1.31
N ALA A 60 -18.52 -0.55 0.00
CA ALA A 60 -17.46 0.28 0.57
C ALA A 60 -16.10 -0.11 -0.01
N PRO A 61 -15.40 0.82 -0.69
CA PRO A 61 -14.04 0.55 -1.17
C PRO A 61 -13.04 0.57 -0.03
N VAL A 62 -11.92 -0.11 -0.22
CA VAL A 62 -10.81 -0.06 0.72
C VAL A 62 -10.23 1.36 0.75
N ASP A 63 -9.85 1.83 1.95
CA ASP A 63 -9.19 3.11 2.10
C ASP A 63 -7.91 3.15 1.23
N ASP A 64 -7.79 4.17 0.40
CA ASP A 64 -6.67 4.33 -0.53
C ASP A 64 -5.33 4.49 0.20
N ILE A 65 -5.32 5.11 1.37
CA ILE A 65 -4.09 5.26 2.16
C ILE A 65 -3.66 3.91 2.74
N LEU A 66 -4.61 3.06 3.14
CA LEU A 66 -4.27 1.68 3.53
C LEU A 66 -3.62 0.93 2.37
N VAL A 67 -4.20 1.02 1.17
CA VAL A 67 -3.63 0.38 -0.02
C VAL A 67 -2.23 0.91 -0.29
N PHE A 68 -2.03 2.23 -0.19
CA PHE A 68 -0.72 2.86 -0.35
C PHE A 68 0.29 2.26 0.63
N HIS A 69 -0.03 2.17 1.91
CA HIS A 69 0.86 1.60 2.92
C HIS A 69 1.20 0.14 2.66
N MET A 70 0.21 -0.64 2.23
CA MET A 70 0.43 -2.06 1.94
C MET A 70 1.32 -2.26 0.72
N VAL A 71 1.10 -1.49 -0.34
CA VAL A 71 1.95 -1.52 -1.55
C VAL A 71 3.36 -1.05 -1.22
N PHE A 72 3.47 0.08 -0.54
CA PHE A 72 4.77 0.63 -0.16
C PHE A 72 5.56 -0.34 0.72
N GLY A 73 4.90 -0.98 1.68
CA GLY A 73 5.56 -1.96 2.56
C GLY A 73 6.15 -3.15 1.80
N ARG A 74 5.53 -3.55 0.69
CA ARG A 74 6.09 -4.62 -0.17
C ARG A 74 7.36 -4.20 -0.88
N THR A 75 7.53 -2.92 -1.14
CA THR A 75 8.71 -2.42 -1.87
C THR A 75 9.97 -2.32 -1.02
N VAL A 76 9.84 -2.28 0.30
CA VAL A 76 10.96 -1.99 1.20
C VAL A 76 12.14 -2.95 1.03
N PRO A 77 11.97 -4.28 1.05
CA PRO A 77 13.10 -5.19 0.91
C PRO A 77 13.82 -5.05 -0.43
N ASP A 78 13.07 -4.77 -1.50
CA ASP A 78 13.60 -4.73 -2.86
C ASP A 78 14.13 -3.35 -3.24
N LEU A 79 13.63 -2.28 -2.61
CA LEU A 79 13.90 -0.92 -3.05
C LEU A 79 14.49 -0.03 -1.96
N SER A 80 13.79 0.16 -0.85
CA SER A 80 14.05 1.29 0.03
C SER A 80 14.70 0.94 1.37
N LEU A 81 15.14 -0.30 1.56
CA LEU A 81 15.75 -0.71 2.83
C LEU A 81 16.95 0.14 3.22
N ASN A 82 17.72 0.63 2.25
CA ASN A 82 18.87 1.48 2.46
C ASN A 82 18.57 2.98 2.34
N ALA A 83 17.30 3.35 2.21
CA ALA A 83 16.91 4.76 2.12
C ALA A 83 17.14 5.47 3.45
N ILE A 84 17.54 6.74 3.38
CA ILE A 84 17.74 7.57 4.56
C ILE A 84 16.41 8.16 5.02
N ALA A 85 15.57 8.60 4.08
CA ALA A 85 14.29 9.24 4.38
C ALA A 85 13.32 9.13 3.21
N ASN A 86 12.03 9.19 3.53
CA ASN A 86 10.96 9.36 2.55
C ASN A 86 10.59 10.84 2.50
N LEU A 87 10.76 11.46 1.34
CA LEU A 87 10.58 12.90 1.21
C LEU A 87 9.27 13.31 0.53
N GLY A 88 8.75 12.48 -0.35
CA GLY A 88 7.51 12.80 -1.05
C GLY A 88 7.19 11.81 -2.15
N TYR A 89 5.96 11.95 -2.67
CA TYR A 89 5.43 11.10 -3.75
C TYR A 89 4.65 11.98 -4.73
N ALA A 90 4.81 11.70 -6.01
CA ALA A 90 4.10 12.41 -7.07
C ALA A 90 2.97 11.58 -7.67
#